data_012ddd0918e5b4cfb404ba61bb5b21c6
#
_entry.id   012ddd0918e5b4cfb404ba61bb5b21c6
#
_cell.length_a   1.000
_cell.length_b   1.000
_cell.length_c   1.000
_cell.angle_alpha   90.00
_cell.angle_beta   90.00
_cell.angle_gamma   90.00
#
_symmetry.space_group_name_H-M   'P 1'
#
loop_
_entity.id
_entity.type
_entity.pdbx_description
1 polymer ?
#
loop_
_entity_poly.entity_id
_entity_poly.type
_entity_poly.pdbx_seq_one_letter_code
_entity_poly.pdbx_strand_id
1 'polypeptide(L)'
;MRGSNAVVVDRLSYFYPRAREPALRNISLTIEAGAFLGLIGPTGAGKTTFCLALNGIVPQFYGGRFFGSATVLGLDTVEHPTRRLAEYVGAVFQDPETQLIAPSVEDEIAFALENLLVPREEIQRRIPSVLEIVRLAGTEHKHPHELSGGQKQRLAIAAALAMQPALLVLDEPTSQLDPLGQRDVFQVLKQLNERLGITVVVASHAAEMIAEYADRVALLAEGALEAVGSPADIYTRRDWPRTGDKGGRFPPLRQPQVTETFTLAAERGVPVQTIPVRLKEAQETLDTLVCLSNRSPKPDCQPGDQSPHARGVDAQGASTLSTYDLHHRYADGTEALRGISLDIHEGEYVLLVGQNGAGKTTLIKHFTRLLLPTMGRVEVFGSETGGLSISQVARRVGYVGQNPDHQLFRTTVESEIAYALEQRKLPQDDVEARVDESLIEMGLTSVRDAHPLSLPKGDRARVVMAAVLAMEPDVLILDEPT
;
A
#
# COMPACT_ATOMS: atom_id res chain seq x y z
N MET A 1 -31.89 1.32 12.65
CA MET A 1 -32.27 1.75 11.29
C MET A 1 -31.65 0.81 10.22
N ARG A 2 -31.86 -0.51 10.36
CA ARG A 2 -31.49 -1.47 9.30
C ARG A 2 -32.62 -1.49 8.27
N GLY A 3 -32.34 -1.14 7.00
CA GLY A 3 -33.31 -1.14 5.91
C GLY A 3 -33.38 0.16 5.09
N SER A 4 -32.60 1.21 5.43
CA SER A 4 -32.47 2.40 4.61
C SER A 4 -31.10 2.39 3.89
N ASN A 5 -31.08 2.91 2.68
CA ASN A 5 -29.85 3.05 1.90
C ASN A 5 -29.01 4.22 2.46
N ALA A 6 -27.74 3.96 2.80
CA ALA A 6 -26.80 5.01 3.17
C ALA A 6 -26.26 5.73 1.94
N VAL A 7 -26.04 4.98 0.83
CA VAL A 7 -25.55 5.53 -0.42
C VAL A 7 -26.41 4.98 -1.58
N VAL A 8 -26.80 5.87 -2.48
CA VAL A 8 -27.45 5.52 -3.74
C VAL A 8 -26.75 6.26 -4.86
N VAL A 9 -26.16 5.50 -5.77
CA VAL A 9 -25.51 6.01 -6.97
C VAL A 9 -26.27 5.50 -8.19
N ASP A 10 -26.74 6.41 -9.05
CA ASP A 10 -27.46 6.06 -10.29
C ASP A 10 -26.76 6.62 -11.51
N ARG A 11 -26.27 5.72 -12.37
CA ARG A 11 -25.62 5.99 -13.67
C ARG A 11 -24.53 7.06 -13.58
N LEU A 12 -23.78 7.10 -12.50
CA LEU A 12 -22.72 8.05 -12.28
C LEU A 12 -21.61 7.90 -13.33
N SER A 13 -21.35 9.00 -14.04
CA SER A 13 -20.18 9.14 -14.91
C SER A 13 -19.48 10.47 -14.60
N TYR A 14 -18.16 10.43 -14.49
CA TYR A 14 -17.38 11.62 -14.15
C TYR A 14 -16.13 11.76 -15.00
N PHE A 15 -15.89 12.99 -15.48
CA PHE A 15 -14.71 13.38 -16.25
C PHE A 15 -13.97 14.48 -15.49
N TYR A 16 -12.70 14.28 -15.20
CA TYR A 16 -11.84 15.37 -14.73
C TYR A 16 -11.73 16.51 -15.74
N PRO A 17 -11.39 17.74 -15.30
CA PRO A 17 -11.17 18.85 -16.23
C PRO A 17 -10.18 18.49 -17.33
N ARG A 18 -10.53 18.81 -18.59
CA ARG A 18 -9.74 18.52 -19.81
C ARG A 18 -9.53 17.04 -20.13
N ALA A 19 -9.98 16.11 -19.30
CA ALA A 19 -9.91 14.67 -19.62
C ALA A 19 -10.84 14.31 -20.79
N ARG A 20 -10.34 13.49 -21.72
CA ARG A 20 -11.11 12.93 -22.83
C ARG A 20 -11.89 11.71 -22.39
N GLU A 21 -11.29 10.89 -21.55
CA GLU A 21 -11.90 9.66 -21.03
C GLU A 21 -12.51 9.88 -19.64
N PRO A 22 -13.63 9.23 -19.34
CA PRO A 22 -14.24 9.29 -18.03
C PRO A 22 -13.43 8.48 -17.00
N ALA A 23 -13.28 9.04 -15.80
CA ALA A 23 -12.73 8.32 -14.66
C ALA A 23 -13.75 7.37 -14.00
N LEU A 24 -15.06 7.68 -14.15
CA LEU A 24 -16.18 6.81 -13.77
C LEU A 24 -17.14 6.70 -14.93
N ARG A 25 -17.65 5.49 -15.21
CA ARG A 25 -18.51 5.17 -16.36
C ARG A 25 -19.79 4.47 -15.91
N ASN A 26 -20.91 5.16 -15.94
CA ASN A 26 -22.26 4.59 -15.74
C ASN A 26 -22.36 3.67 -14.50
N ILE A 27 -21.81 4.10 -13.36
CA ILE A 27 -21.85 3.30 -12.12
C ILE A 27 -23.23 3.44 -11.49
N SER A 28 -23.86 2.28 -11.19
CA SER A 28 -25.06 2.22 -10.36
C SER A 28 -24.81 1.26 -9.21
N LEU A 29 -24.88 1.78 -7.97
CA LEU A 29 -24.58 1.02 -6.76
C LEU A 29 -25.39 1.55 -5.58
N THR A 30 -25.93 0.63 -4.80
CA THR A 30 -26.63 0.94 -3.54
C THR A 30 -25.89 0.28 -2.38
N ILE A 31 -25.65 1.06 -1.32
CA ILE A 31 -25.00 0.61 -0.07
C ILE A 31 -26.01 0.80 1.06
N GLU A 32 -26.32 -0.29 1.76
CA GLU A 32 -27.21 -0.26 2.91
C GLU A 32 -26.57 0.39 4.13
N ALA A 33 -27.37 1.01 4.98
CA ALA A 33 -26.89 1.60 6.22
C ALA A 33 -26.32 0.51 7.15
N GLY A 34 -25.12 0.76 7.69
CA GLY A 34 -24.39 -0.17 8.52
C GLY A 34 -23.67 -1.30 7.75
N ALA A 35 -23.63 -1.27 6.41
CA ALA A 35 -22.85 -2.22 5.63
C ALA A 35 -21.36 -1.86 5.63
N PHE A 36 -20.51 -2.88 5.53
CA PHE A 36 -19.07 -2.74 5.26
C PHE A 36 -18.79 -3.14 3.81
N LEU A 37 -18.56 -2.15 2.94
CA LEU A 37 -18.26 -2.36 1.52
C LEU A 37 -16.76 -2.25 1.25
N GLY A 38 -16.16 -3.31 0.68
CA GLY A 38 -14.85 -3.28 0.07
C GLY A 38 -14.93 -2.86 -1.40
N LEU A 39 -14.18 -1.85 -1.80
CA LEU A 39 -14.05 -1.41 -3.18
C LEU A 39 -12.70 -1.85 -3.73
N ILE A 40 -12.70 -2.79 -4.67
CA ILE A 40 -11.48 -3.36 -5.25
C ILE A 40 -11.37 -3.06 -6.74
N GLY A 41 -10.18 -3.20 -7.28
CA GLY A 41 -9.91 -2.98 -8.70
C GLY A 41 -8.44 -2.61 -8.96
N PRO A 42 -7.96 -2.67 -10.19
CA PRO A 42 -6.60 -2.28 -10.52
C PRO A 42 -6.32 -0.80 -10.23
N THR A 43 -5.05 -0.42 -10.27
CA THR A 43 -4.66 1.00 -10.22
C THR A 43 -5.27 1.73 -11.41
N GLY A 44 -5.84 2.91 -11.19
CA GLY A 44 -6.55 3.66 -12.23
C GLY A 44 -7.98 3.21 -12.51
N ALA A 45 -8.52 2.21 -11.82
CA ALA A 45 -9.91 1.72 -11.99
C ALA A 45 -11.01 2.72 -11.59
N GLY A 46 -10.66 3.87 -10.98
CA GLY A 46 -11.62 4.88 -10.54
C GLY A 46 -12.01 4.81 -9.06
N LYS A 47 -11.36 3.94 -8.24
CA LYS A 47 -11.68 3.78 -6.80
C LYS A 47 -11.62 5.10 -6.03
N THR A 48 -10.50 5.81 -6.11
CA THR A 48 -10.32 7.14 -5.50
C THR A 48 -11.38 8.13 -5.96
N THR A 49 -11.65 8.18 -7.28
CA THR A 49 -12.68 9.08 -7.85
C THR A 49 -14.07 8.75 -7.32
N PHE A 50 -14.38 7.46 -7.14
CA PHE A 50 -15.64 7.05 -6.53
C PHE A 50 -15.73 7.49 -5.07
N CYS A 51 -14.67 7.30 -4.27
CA CYS A 51 -14.59 7.80 -2.89
C CYS A 51 -14.80 9.32 -2.82
N LEU A 52 -14.14 10.08 -3.73
CA LEU A 52 -14.28 11.54 -3.82
C LEU A 52 -15.69 11.99 -4.27
N ALA A 53 -16.42 11.17 -5.02
CA ALA A 53 -17.80 11.47 -5.39
C ALA A 53 -18.75 11.31 -4.21
N LEU A 54 -18.49 10.37 -3.28
CA LEU A 54 -19.34 10.16 -2.11
C LEU A 54 -19.23 11.28 -1.06
N ASN A 55 -18.13 12.01 -1.02
CA ASN A 55 -17.93 13.16 -0.12
C ASN A 55 -18.10 14.53 -0.82
N GLY A 56 -18.48 14.53 -2.10
CA GLY A 56 -18.73 15.74 -2.88
C GLY A 56 -17.50 16.51 -3.33
N ILE A 57 -16.27 16.01 -3.08
CA ILE A 57 -15.02 16.65 -3.54
C ILE A 57 -14.99 16.70 -5.07
N VAL A 58 -15.46 15.64 -5.75
CA VAL A 58 -15.81 15.74 -7.16
C VAL A 58 -17.34 15.86 -7.29
N PRO A 59 -17.84 16.79 -8.07
CA PRO A 59 -17.13 17.78 -8.91
C PRO A 59 -16.79 19.09 -8.20
N GLN A 60 -17.21 19.32 -6.94
CA GLN A 60 -17.22 20.65 -6.33
C GLN A 60 -15.84 21.29 -6.21
N PHE A 61 -14.81 20.52 -5.84
CA PHE A 61 -13.43 21.01 -5.68
C PHE A 61 -12.62 20.88 -6.97
N TYR A 62 -12.64 19.71 -7.60
CA TYR A 62 -11.86 19.47 -8.82
C TYR A 62 -12.51 20.00 -10.09
N GLY A 63 -13.79 20.38 -10.06
CA GLY A 63 -14.55 20.70 -11.26
C GLY A 63 -14.81 19.48 -12.14
N GLY A 64 -14.90 19.69 -13.46
CA GLY A 64 -15.13 18.59 -14.39
C GLY A 64 -16.61 18.41 -14.76
N ARG A 65 -16.95 17.26 -15.37
CA ARG A 65 -18.31 16.96 -15.82
C ARG A 65 -18.83 15.76 -15.06
N PHE A 66 -19.94 15.93 -14.38
CA PHE A 66 -20.61 14.92 -13.58
C PHE A 66 -21.99 14.62 -14.19
N PHE A 67 -22.30 13.34 -14.44
CA PHE A 67 -23.57 12.86 -15.00
C PHE A 67 -24.13 11.77 -14.10
N GLY A 68 -25.45 11.63 -14.09
CA GLY A 68 -26.14 10.77 -13.14
C GLY A 68 -26.25 11.43 -11.77
N SER A 69 -26.40 10.65 -10.72
CA SER A 69 -26.52 11.17 -9.34
C SER A 69 -25.76 10.29 -8.34
N ALA A 70 -25.31 10.91 -7.26
CA ALA A 70 -24.80 10.26 -6.08
C ALA A 70 -25.45 10.88 -4.84
N THR A 71 -26.20 10.09 -4.11
CA THR A 71 -26.93 10.54 -2.91
C THR A 71 -26.36 9.80 -1.70
N VAL A 72 -25.97 10.53 -0.68
CA VAL A 72 -25.45 10.02 0.60
C VAL A 72 -26.35 10.46 1.72
N LEU A 73 -26.96 9.53 2.43
CA LEU A 73 -27.93 9.76 3.52
C LEU A 73 -29.06 10.72 3.11
N GLY A 74 -29.50 10.62 1.85
CA GLY A 74 -30.53 11.47 1.28
C GLY A 74 -30.07 12.85 0.75
N LEU A 75 -28.77 13.17 0.88
CA LEU A 75 -28.16 14.39 0.36
C LEU A 75 -27.49 14.13 -0.98
N ASP A 76 -27.88 14.83 -2.04
CA ASP A 76 -27.19 14.80 -3.33
C ASP A 76 -25.80 15.44 -3.20
N THR A 77 -24.76 14.75 -3.66
CA THR A 77 -23.36 15.18 -3.47
C THR A 77 -22.95 16.34 -4.38
N VAL A 78 -23.74 16.66 -5.41
CA VAL A 78 -23.50 17.81 -6.30
C VAL A 78 -24.25 19.04 -5.80
N GLU A 79 -25.48 18.87 -5.32
CA GLU A 79 -26.34 19.97 -4.89
C GLU A 79 -25.97 20.51 -3.49
N HIS A 80 -25.49 19.63 -2.59
CA HIS A 80 -25.12 20.03 -1.24
C HIS A 80 -23.62 20.34 -1.13
N PRO A 81 -23.23 21.45 -0.50
CA PRO A 81 -21.81 21.80 -0.37
C PRO A 81 -21.07 20.77 0.48
N THR A 82 -19.77 20.53 0.15
CA THR A 82 -18.91 19.57 0.87
C THR A 82 -18.92 19.76 2.38
N ARG A 83 -19.02 21.01 2.86
CA ARG A 83 -19.17 21.30 4.31
C ARG A 83 -20.39 20.62 4.90
N ARG A 84 -21.53 20.59 4.19
CA ARG A 84 -22.76 19.92 4.68
C ARG A 84 -22.62 18.41 4.66
N LEU A 85 -21.98 17.88 3.62
CA LEU A 85 -21.70 16.43 3.51
C LEU A 85 -20.73 15.98 4.62
N ALA A 86 -19.73 16.77 4.97
CA ALA A 86 -18.76 16.48 6.02
C ALA A 86 -19.37 16.31 7.44
N GLU A 87 -20.58 16.81 7.67
CA GLU A 87 -21.30 16.53 8.92
C GLU A 87 -21.71 15.06 9.07
N TYR A 88 -21.81 14.33 7.96
CA TYR A 88 -22.32 12.95 7.89
C TYR A 88 -21.30 11.97 7.34
N VAL A 89 -20.32 12.44 6.55
CA VAL A 89 -19.33 11.63 5.85
C VAL A 89 -17.94 11.94 6.38
N GLY A 90 -17.34 10.98 7.07
CA GLY A 90 -15.92 11.02 7.41
C GLY A 90 -15.11 10.50 6.23
N ALA A 91 -14.04 11.22 5.85
CA ALA A 91 -13.15 10.84 4.75
C ALA A 91 -11.73 10.64 5.26
N VAL A 92 -11.09 9.53 4.83
CA VAL A 92 -9.68 9.25 5.10
C VAL A 92 -8.99 8.98 3.78
N PHE A 93 -7.96 9.78 3.46
CA PHE A 93 -7.23 9.71 2.19
C PHE A 93 -6.05 8.75 2.27
N GLN A 94 -5.51 8.41 1.10
CA GLN A 94 -4.43 7.43 0.94
C GLN A 94 -3.16 7.78 1.74
N ASP A 95 -2.80 9.06 1.78
CA ASP A 95 -1.63 9.55 2.53
C ASP A 95 -2.08 10.33 3.76
N PRO A 96 -1.96 9.76 4.98
CA PRO A 96 -2.34 10.43 6.20
C PRO A 96 -1.49 11.69 6.48
N GLU A 97 -0.24 11.74 5.99
CA GLU A 97 0.64 12.90 6.23
C GLU A 97 0.12 14.17 5.53
N THR A 98 -0.56 14.02 4.41
CA THR A 98 -1.19 15.16 3.70
C THR A 98 -2.47 15.66 4.37
N GLN A 99 -3.05 14.85 5.25
CA GLN A 99 -4.31 15.15 5.96
C GLN A 99 -4.04 15.72 7.36
N LEU A 100 -2.95 15.30 8.02
CA LEU A 100 -2.61 15.71 9.38
C LEU A 100 -1.85 17.04 9.36
N ILE A 101 -2.45 18.09 9.95
CA ILE A 101 -1.93 19.48 9.88
C ILE A 101 -1.71 20.14 11.23
N ALA A 102 -2.26 19.59 12.32
CA ALA A 102 -2.20 20.18 13.63
C ALA A 102 -0.86 19.87 14.37
N PRO A 103 -0.49 20.68 15.37
CA PRO A 103 0.76 20.50 16.11
C PRO A 103 0.72 19.34 17.12
N SER A 104 -0.46 18.87 17.54
CA SER A 104 -0.60 17.73 18.43
C SER A 104 -1.74 16.80 17.99
N VAL A 105 -1.72 15.57 18.52
CA VAL A 105 -2.77 14.56 18.28
C VAL A 105 -4.14 15.06 18.74
N GLU A 106 -4.21 15.70 19.91
CA GLU A 106 -5.47 16.25 20.41
C GLU A 106 -5.97 17.42 19.58
N ASP A 107 -5.09 18.31 19.13
CA ASP A 107 -5.46 19.43 18.26
C ASP A 107 -5.95 18.94 16.89
N GLU A 108 -5.37 17.87 16.35
CA GLU A 108 -5.81 17.27 15.08
C GLU A 108 -7.25 16.77 15.17
N ILE A 109 -7.63 16.13 16.28
CA ILE A 109 -8.99 15.66 16.52
C ILE A 109 -9.93 16.84 16.79
N ALA A 110 -9.45 17.83 17.56
CA ALA A 110 -10.24 19.03 17.89
C ALA A 110 -10.55 19.88 16.66
N PHE A 111 -9.62 19.98 15.71
CA PHE A 111 -9.71 20.85 14.53
C PHE A 111 -11.01 20.68 13.74
N ALA A 112 -11.39 19.44 13.45
CA ALA A 112 -12.65 19.15 12.74
C ALA A 112 -13.89 19.53 13.56
N LEU A 113 -13.86 19.30 14.85
CA LEU A 113 -14.97 19.61 15.77
C LEU A 113 -15.14 21.11 15.98
N GLU A 114 -14.03 21.86 16.07
CA GLU A 114 -14.05 23.31 16.16
C GLU A 114 -14.65 23.96 14.91
N ASN A 115 -14.28 23.45 13.72
CA ASN A 115 -14.86 23.91 12.45
C ASN A 115 -16.37 23.62 12.35
N LEU A 116 -16.86 22.58 13.05
CA LEU A 116 -18.29 22.29 13.17
C LEU A 116 -18.97 23.05 14.33
N LEU A 117 -18.25 23.95 15.01
CA LEU A 117 -18.73 24.73 16.16
C LEU A 117 -19.25 23.85 17.33
N VAL A 118 -18.64 22.69 17.53
CA VAL A 118 -18.95 21.81 18.66
C VAL A 118 -18.51 22.50 19.97
N PRO A 119 -19.32 22.52 21.04
CA PRO A 119 -18.94 23.12 22.30
C PRO A 119 -17.65 22.50 22.88
N ARG A 120 -16.80 23.35 23.48
CA ARG A 120 -15.49 22.94 24.02
C ARG A 120 -15.57 21.75 24.99
N GLU A 121 -16.56 21.74 25.86
CA GLU A 121 -16.79 20.67 26.84
C GLU A 121 -17.05 19.32 26.12
N GLU A 122 -17.77 19.35 25.02
CA GLU A 122 -18.05 18.18 24.22
C GLU A 122 -16.80 17.71 23.47
N ILE A 123 -15.99 18.64 22.94
CA ILE A 123 -14.69 18.33 22.31
C ILE A 123 -13.78 17.61 23.31
N GLN A 124 -13.63 18.17 24.52
CA GLN A 124 -12.80 17.59 25.59
C GLN A 124 -13.28 16.19 26.01
N ARG A 125 -14.57 15.90 25.90
CA ARG A 125 -15.15 14.59 26.20
C ARG A 125 -14.91 13.59 25.06
N ARG A 126 -14.99 14.03 23.79
CA ARG A 126 -14.87 13.15 22.62
C ARG A 126 -13.44 12.70 22.38
N ILE A 127 -12.44 13.57 22.56
CA ILE A 127 -11.05 13.27 22.26
C ILE A 127 -10.57 11.99 22.98
N PRO A 128 -10.62 11.85 24.30
CA PRO A 128 -10.17 10.63 24.97
C PRO A 128 -10.93 9.39 24.52
N SER A 129 -12.25 9.50 24.33
CA SER A 129 -13.09 8.37 23.88
C SER A 129 -12.68 7.87 22.49
N VAL A 130 -12.41 8.79 21.57
CA VAL A 130 -12.00 8.42 20.22
C VAL A 130 -10.58 7.84 20.21
N LEU A 131 -9.66 8.41 20.98
CA LEU A 131 -8.30 7.90 21.10
C LEU A 131 -8.25 6.48 21.68
N GLU A 132 -9.13 6.18 22.66
CA GLU A 132 -9.26 4.82 23.18
C GLU A 132 -9.75 3.85 22.10
N ILE A 133 -10.77 4.22 21.32
CA ILE A 133 -11.31 3.40 20.23
C ILE A 133 -10.24 3.05 19.20
N VAL A 134 -9.42 4.04 18.80
CA VAL A 134 -8.36 3.83 17.79
C VAL A 134 -7.04 3.36 18.39
N ARG A 135 -6.98 3.06 19.70
CA ARG A 135 -5.80 2.60 20.44
C ARG A 135 -4.61 3.58 20.36
N LEU A 136 -4.90 4.87 20.56
CA LEU A 136 -3.93 5.95 20.63
C LEU A 136 -3.95 6.69 21.98
N ALA A 137 -4.61 6.16 22.99
CA ALA A 137 -4.61 6.72 24.34
C ALA A 137 -3.17 6.90 24.86
N GLY A 138 -2.88 8.04 25.49
CA GLY A 138 -1.55 8.41 26.00
C GLY A 138 -0.63 9.06 24.96
N THR A 139 -1.15 9.38 23.76
CA THR A 139 -0.38 10.10 22.71
C THR A 139 -0.92 11.51 22.47
N GLU A 140 -1.82 12.02 23.30
CA GLU A 140 -2.59 13.26 23.13
C GLU A 140 -1.71 14.46 22.77
N HIS A 141 -0.59 14.62 23.48
CA HIS A 141 0.32 15.76 23.35
C HIS A 141 1.49 15.53 22.38
N LYS A 142 1.57 14.32 21.75
CA LYS A 142 2.60 14.06 20.75
C LYS A 142 2.33 14.82 19.47
N HIS A 143 3.40 15.23 18.80
CA HIS A 143 3.28 15.75 17.45
C HIS A 143 2.98 14.60 16.47
N PRO A 144 2.09 14.77 15.47
CA PRO A 144 1.81 13.72 14.49
C PRO A 144 3.03 13.11 13.81
N HIS A 145 4.12 13.88 13.62
CA HIS A 145 5.37 13.37 13.05
C HIS A 145 6.09 12.35 13.94
N GLU A 146 5.84 12.34 15.25
CA GLU A 146 6.42 11.35 16.17
C GLU A 146 5.70 10.00 16.14
N LEU A 147 4.58 9.92 15.43
CA LEU A 147 3.78 8.70 15.31
C LEU A 147 4.32 7.81 14.17
N SER A 148 4.21 6.49 14.36
CA SER A 148 4.44 5.54 13.27
C SER A 148 3.37 5.69 12.16
N GLY A 149 3.64 5.21 10.94
CA GLY A 149 2.68 5.26 9.83
C GLY A 149 1.31 4.69 10.20
N GLY A 150 1.27 3.55 10.90
CA GLY A 150 0.01 2.96 11.39
C GLY A 150 -0.68 3.80 12.47
N GLN A 151 0.08 4.50 13.31
CA GLN A 151 -0.49 5.44 14.29
C GLN A 151 -1.04 6.70 13.61
N LYS A 152 -0.34 7.25 12.61
CA LYS A 152 -0.83 8.38 11.80
C LYS A 152 -2.13 8.04 11.10
N GLN A 153 -2.22 6.84 10.52
CA GLN A 153 -3.45 6.37 9.88
C GLN A 153 -4.61 6.27 10.88
N ARG A 154 -4.36 5.72 12.07
CA ARG A 154 -5.36 5.66 13.13
C ARG A 154 -5.75 7.04 13.65
N LEU A 155 -4.83 8.01 13.66
CA LEU A 155 -5.13 9.40 13.99
C LEU A 155 -6.06 10.04 12.94
N ALA A 156 -5.80 9.83 11.64
CA ALA A 156 -6.69 10.31 10.58
C ALA A 156 -8.11 9.70 10.71
N ILE A 157 -8.20 8.40 11.05
CA ILE A 157 -9.49 7.75 11.35
C ILE A 157 -10.12 8.37 12.60
N ALA A 158 -9.34 8.67 13.64
CA ALA A 158 -9.82 9.30 14.88
C ALA A 158 -10.42 10.68 14.63
N ALA A 159 -9.72 11.51 13.86
CA ALA A 159 -10.22 12.84 13.47
C ALA A 159 -11.54 12.77 12.70
N ALA A 160 -11.65 11.85 11.74
CA ALA A 160 -12.90 11.61 11.02
C ALA A 160 -14.01 11.07 11.93
N LEU A 161 -13.68 10.17 12.86
CA LEU A 161 -14.65 9.54 13.78
C LEU A 161 -15.18 10.53 14.83
N ALA A 162 -14.36 11.48 15.27
CA ALA A 162 -14.77 12.47 16.26
C ALA A 162 -15.99 13.30 15.84
N MET A 163 -16.18 13.47 14.53
CA MET A 163 -17.38 14.11 13.95
C MET A 163 -18.63 13.25 14.05
N GLN A 164 -18.52 11.98 14.48
CA GLN A 164 -19.62 11.00 14.56
C GLN A 164 -20.34 10.78 13.22
N PRO A 165 -19.59 10.47 12.15
CA PRO A 165 -20.17 10.31 10.83
C PRO A 165 -21.06 9.07 10.76
N ALA A 166 -22.07 9.10 9.89
CA ALA A 166 -22.90 7.93 9.59
C ALA A 166 -22.30 7.07 8.46
N LEU A 167 -21.45 7.68 7.63
CA LEU A 167 -20.66 7.02 6.58
C LEU A 167 -19.18 7.35 6.73
N LEU A 168 -18.33 6.33 6.72
CA LEU A 168 -16.87 6.49 6.67
C LEU A 168 -16.34 5.98 5.33
N VAL A 169 -15.67 6.84 4.58
CA VAL A 169 -15.08 6.55 3.27
C VAL A 169 -13.56 6.59 3.39
N LEU A 170 -12.90 5.48 3.09
CA LEU A 170 -11.44 5.37 3.20
C LEU A 170 -10.85 4.96 1.85
N ASP A 171 -9.87 5.72 1.39
CA ASP A 171 -9.14 5.43 0.16
C ASP A 171 -7.73 4.92 0.50
N GLU A 172 -7.48 3.63 0.24
CA GLU A 172 -6.22 2.92 0.49
C GLU A 172 -5.64 3.13 1.91
N PRO A 173 -6.45 2.98 2.99
CA PRO A 173 -6.03 3.36 4.35
C PRO A 173 -4.89 2.49 4.91
N THR A 174 -4.43 1.48 4.20
CA THR A 174 -3.42 0.54 4.70
C THR A 174 -2.26 0.34 3.72
N SER A 175 -2.17 1.15 2.67
CA SER A 175 -1.17 0.99 1.59
C SER A 175 0.29 1.13 2.07
N GLN A 176 0.53 1.85 3.18
CA GLN A 176 1.87 2.09 3.73
C GLN A 176 2.14 1.27 5.02
N LEU A 177 1.25 0.32 5.35
CA LEU A 177 1.32 -0.43 6.59
C LEU A 177 1.82 -1.86 6.37
N ASP A 178 2.53 -2.37 7.34
CA ASP A 178 2.85 -3.79 7.42
C ASP A 178 1.58 -4.64 7.68
N PRO A 179 1.62 -5.96 7.49
CA PRO A 179 0.43 -6.81 7.64
C PRO A 179 -0.24 -6.74 9.01
N LEU A 180 0.53 -6.50 10.09
CA LEU A 180 -0.03 -6.32 11.43
C LEU A 180 -0.76 -4.99 11.55
N GLY A 181 -0.14 -3.91 11.08
CA GLY A 181 -0.76 -2.58 11.03
C GLY A 181 -2.03 -2.56 10.17
N GLN A 182 -2.03 -3.26 9.03
CA GLN A 182 -3.22 -3.42 8.20
C GLN A 182 -4.36 -4.09 8.98
N ARG A 183 -4.07 -5.20 9.65
CA ARG A 183 -5.05 -5.93 10.46
C ARG A 183 -5.59 -5.06 11.59
N ASP A 184 -4.74 -4.31 12.29
CA ASP A 184 -5.16 -3.40 13.38
C ASP A 184 -6.13 -2.33 12.87
N VAL A 185 -5.86 -1.72 11.72
CA VAL A 185 -6.76 -0.72 11.12
C VAL A 185 -8.10 -1.35 10.74
N PHE A 186 -8.10 -2.49 10.05
CA PHE A 186 -9.35 -3.17 9.66
C PHE A 186 -10.16 -3.65 10.88
N GLN A 187 -9.50 -4.10 11.95
CA GLN A 187 -10.19 -4.44 13.21
C GLN A 187 -10.88 -3.23 13.83
N VAL A 188 -10.22 -2.07 13.84
CA VAL A 188 -10.83 -0.81 14.31
C VAL A 188 -12.05 -0.48 13.45
N LEU A 189 -11.92 -0.50 12.12
CA LEU A 189 -13.04 -0.23 11.20
C LEU A 189 -14.21 -1.19 11.40
N LYS A 190 -13.95 -2.48 11.60
CA LYS A 190 -15.01 -3.47 11.88
C LYS A 190 -15.69 -3.23 13.22
N GLN A 191 -14.93 -2.87 14.25
CA GLN A 191 -15.50 -2.50 15.55
C GLN A 191 -16.41 -1.26 15.46
N LEU A 192 -16.01 -0.24 14.68
CA LEU A 192 -16.83 0.95 14.41
C LEU A 192 -18.13 0.58 13.68
N ASN A 193 -18.03 -0.26 12.66
CA ASN A 193 -19.18 -0.74 11.91
C ASN A 193 -20.15 -1.52 12.79
N GLU A 194 -19.66 -2.49 13.58
CA GLU A 194 -20.50 -3.38 14.39
C GLU A 194 -21.08 -2.70 15.63
N ARG A 195 -20.27 -1.89 16.35
CA ARG A 195 -20.69 -1.30 17.64
C ARG A 195 -21.46 0.00 17.47
N LEU A 196 -21.06 0.83 16.49
CA LEU A 196 -21.65 2.15 16.27
C LEU A 196 -22.63 2.17 15.08
N GLY A 197 -22.70 1.09 14.29
CA GLY A 197 -23.56 1.01 13.13
C GLY A 197 -23.15 1.92 11.98
N ILE A 198 -21.91 2.39 11.97
CA ILE A 198 -21.37 3.26 10.91
C ILE A 198 -21.27 2.47 9.61
N THR A 199 -21.73 3.04 8.50
CA THR A 199 -21.51 2.48 7.17
C THR A 199 -20.05 2.71 6.77
N VAL A 200 -19.37 1.70 6.27
CA VAL A 200 -17.94 1.78 5.91
C VAL A 200 -17.75 1.45 4.43
N VAL A 201 -17.05 2.31 3.72
CA VAL A 201 -16.60 2.08 2.33
C VAL A 201 -15.09 2.18 2.32
N VAL A 202 -14.40 1.07 2.00
CA VAL A 202 -12.95 1.01 1.95
C VAL A 202 -12.49 0.62 0.55
N ALA A 203 -11.81 1.54 -0.14
CA ALA A 203 -11.04 1.19 -1.33
C ALA A 203 -9.69 0.62 -0.89
N SER A 204 -9.35 -0.60 -1.33
CA SER A 204 -8.08 -1.22 -0.94
C SER A 204 -7.61 -2.31 -1.90
N HIS A 205 -6.28 -2.48 -1.97
CA HIS A 205 -5.62 -3.60 -2.64
C HIS A 205 -5.34 -4.79 -1.70
N ALA A 206 -5.62 -4.66 -0.40
CA ALA A 206 -5.42 -5.71 0.61
C ALA A 206 -6.53 -6.77 0.53
N ALA A 207 -6.42 -7.69 -0.43
CA ALA A 207 -7.44 -8.69 -0.74
C ALA A 207 -7.84 -9.53 0.48
N GLU A 208 -6.87 -9.95 1.31
CA GLU A 208 -7.08 -10.72 2.52
C GLU A 208 -7.95 -9.97 3.54
N MET A 209 -7.66 -8.66 3.72
CA MET A 209 -8.39 -7.82 4.65
C MET A 209 -9.81 -7.57 4.16
N ILE A 210 -9.99 -7.29 2.86
CA ILE A 210 -11.32 -7.13 2.28
C ILE A 210 -12.13 -8.44 2.38
N ALA A 211 -11.52 -9.59 2.10
CA ALA A 211 -12.19 -10.88 2.22
C ALA A 211 -12.62 -11.20 3.65
N GLU A 212 -11.80 -10.83 4.64
CA GLU A 212 -12.07 -11.11 6.06
C GLU A 212 -13.14 -10.18 6.65
N TYR A 213 -13.10 -8.88 6.33
CA TYR A 213 -13.86 -7.87 7.05
C TYR A 213 -15.08 -7.31 6.29
N ALA A 214 -15.08 -7.33 4.95
CA ALA A 214 -16.18 -6.76 4.19
C ALA A 214 -17.41 -7.69 4.15
N ASP A 215 -18.60 -7.09 4.23
CA ASP A 215 -19.86 -7.79 4.02
C ASP A 215 -20.14 -7.95 2.53
N ARG A 216 -19.78 -6.93 1.73
CA ARG A 216 -19.90 -6.91 0.27
C ARG A 216 -18.65 -6.34 -0.37
N VAL A 217 -18.38 -6.76 -1.59
CA VAL A 217 -17.25 -6.29 -2.40
C VAL A 217 -17.80 -5.77 -3.71
N ALA A 218 -17.35 -4.59 -4.13
CA ALA A 218 -17.60 -4.01 -5.44
C ALA A 218 -16.29 -4.00 -6.24
N LEU A 219 -16.30 -4.62 -7.41
CA LEU A 219 -15.17 -4.68 -8.33
C LEU A 219 -15.33 -3.58 -9.38
N LEU A 220 -14.36 -2.65 -9.40
CA LEU A 220 -14.24 -1.61 -10.41
C LEU A 220 -13.13 -1.94 -11.41
N ALA A 221 -13.38 -1.73 -12.68
CA ALA A 221 -12.37 -1.77 -13.72
C ALA A 221 -12.67 -0.74 -14.81
N GLU A 222 -11.64 -0.04 -15.29
CA GLU A 222 -11.73 0.99 -16.32
C GLU A 222 -12.85 2.04 -16.08
N GLY A 223 -13.06 2.38 -14.82
CA GLY A 223 -14.09 3.33 -14.39
C GLY A 223 -15.51 2.75 -14.31
N ALA A 224 -15.72 1.48 -14.63
CA ALA A 224 -17.03 0.81 -14.59
C ALA A 224 -17.15 -0.15 -13.40
N LEU A 225 -18.38 -0.37 -12.94
CA LEU A 225 -18.70 -1.39 -11.94
C LEU A 225 -18.91 -2.73 -12.63
N GLU A 226 -17.98 -3.66 -12.44
CA GLU A 226 -18.02 -4.97 -13.09
C GLU A 226 -18.81 -6.02 -12.30
N ALA A 227 -18.77 -5.95 -10.99
CA ALA A 227 -19.50 -6.89 -10.14
C ALA A 227 -19.69 -6.33 -8.73
N VAL A 228 -20.75 -6.81 -8.06
CA VAL A 228 -21.00 -6.60 -6.64
C VAL A 228 -21.54 -7.88 -6.04
N GLY A 229 -20.98 -8.32 -4.93
CA GLY A 229 -21.41 -9.54 -4.25
C GLY A 229 -20.75 -9.73 -2.89
N SER A 230 -20.92 -10.89 -2.30
CA SER A 230 -20.12 -11.28 -1.12
C SER A 230 -18.65 -11.46 -1.53
N PRO A 231 -17.70 -11.43 -0.57
CA PRO A 231 -16.30 -11.76 -0.88
C PRO A 231 -16.15 -13.09 -1.63
N ALA A 232 -16.93 -14.11 -1.27
CA ALA A 232 -16.93 -15.40 -1.95
C ALA A 232 -17.39 -15.27 -3.42
N ASP A 233 -18.49 -14.57 -3.68
CA ASP A 233 -19.00 -14.38 -5.04
C ASP A 233 -18.00 -13.67 -5.96
N ILE A 234 -17.24 -12.75 -5.39
CA ILE A 234 -16.29 -11.92 -6.15
C ILE A 234 -14.98 -12.65 -6.37
N TYR A 235 -14.33 -13.15 -5.30
CA TYR A 235 -12.98 -13.72 -5.40
C TYR A 235 -12.93 -15.13 -6.01
N THR A 236 -14.05 -15.88 -6.05
CA THR A 236 -14.10 -17.20 -6.69
C THR A 236 -14.65 -17.18 -8.13
N ARG A 237 -14.75 -16.00 -8.73
CA ARG A 237 -15.22 -15.87 -10.13
C ARG A 237 -14.28 -16.60 -11.09
N ARG A 238 -14.84 -17.27 -12.08
CA ARG A 238 -14.09 -17.99 -13.12
C ARG A 238 -13.32 -17.06 -14.06
N ASP A 239 -13.84 -15.85 -14.26
CA ASP A 239 -13.27 -14.80 -15.11
C ASP A 239 -12.35 -13.84 -14.30
N TRP A 240 -11.86 -14.28 -13.13
CA TRP A 240 -10.94 -13.49 -12.33
C TRP A 240 -9.64 -13.21 -13.11
N PRO A 241 -9.21 -11.94 -13.22
CA PRO A 241 -7.98 -11.57 -13.94
C PRO A 241 -6.73 -12.07 -13.20
N ARG A 242 -6.09 -13.11 -13.73
CA ARG A 242 -4.90 -13.76 -13.13
C ARG A 242 -3.60 -13.22 -13.72
N THR A 243 -2.55 -13.27 -12.92
CA THR A 243 -1.19 -12.96 -13.38
C THR A 243 -0.76 -14.00 -14.42
N GLY A 244 -0.45 -13.55 -15.65
CA GLY A 244 -0.02 -14.41 -16.75
C GLY A 244 -1.05 -14.63 -17.85
N ASP A 245 -2.32 -14.23 -17.67
CA ASP A 245 -3.34 -14.24 -18.72
C ASP A 245 -3.01 -13.18 -19.79
N LYS A 246 -2.35 -13.63 -20.86
CA LYS A 246 -2.13 -12.80 -22.06
C LYS A 246 -3.46 -12.63 -22.78
N GLY A 247 -4.14 -11.50 -22.58
CA GLY A 247 -5.42 -11.18 -23.24
C GLY A 247 -6.61 -11.11 -22.29
N GLY A 248 -6.41 -11.14 -20.98
CA GLY A 248 -7.45 -10.85 -20.00
C GLY A 248 -8.03 -9.44 -20.18
N ARG A 249 -9.34 -9.28 -19.99
CA ARG A 249 -10.06 -8.01 -20.13
C ARG A 249 -9.53 -6.92 -19.20
N PHE A 250 -8.87 -7.30 -18.07
CA PHE A 250 -8.36 -6.40 -17.04
C PHE A 250 -6.94 -6.77 -16.61
N PRO A 251 -6.16 -5.83 -16.07
CA PRO A 251 -4.89 -6.13 -15.41
C PRO A 251 -5.07 -7.14 -14.26
N PRO A 252 -4.04 -7.94 -13.95
CA PRO A 252 -4.10 -8.91 -12.86
C PRO A 252 -4.50 -8.26 -11.53
N LEU A 253 -5.44 -8.88 -10.84
CA LEU A 253 -5.86 -8.49 -9.49
C LEU A 253 -5.44 -9.56 -8.50
N ARG A 254 -4.94 -9.15 -7.34
CA ARG A 254 -4.63 -10.09 -6.25
C ARG A 254 -5.91 -10.70 -5.69
N GLN A 255 -5.92 -12.01 -5.56
CA GLN A 255 -6.90 -12.73 -4.75
C GLN A 255 -6.32 -12.95 -3.34
N PRO A 256 -7.15 -13.27 -2.33
CA PRO A 256 -6.64 -13.83 -1.10
C PRO A 256 -5.77 -15.07 -1.37
N GLN A 257 -4.62 -15.18 -0.73
CA GLN A 257 -3.66 -16.28 -0.97
C GLN A 257 -4.30 -17.66 -0.80
N VAL A 258 -5.20 -17.79 0.18
CA VAL A 258 -5.96 -19.03 0.39
C VAL A 258 -6.84 -19.36 -0.82
N THR A 259 -7.52 -18.37 -1.39
CA THR A 259 -8.36 -18.55 -2.56
C THR A 259 -7.55 -19.00 -3.78
N GLU A 260 -6.43 -18.35 -4.04
CA GLU A 260 -5.51 -18.72 -5.12
C GLU A 260 -4.97 -20.15 -4.95
N THR A 261 -4.50 -20.48 -3.73
CA THR A 261 -3.97 -21.80 -3.40
C THR A 261 -4.99 -22.92 -3.62
N PHE A 262 -6.20 -22.75 -3.10
CA PHE A 262 -7.26 -23.76 -3.25
C PHE A 262 -7.83 -23.83 -4.66
N THR A 263 -7.83 -22.75 -5.40
CA THR A 263 -8.19 -22.74 -6.82
C THR A 263 -7.18 -23.57 -7.63
N LEU A 264 -5.89 -23.35 -7.43
CA LEU A 264 -4.82 -24.11 -8.09
C LEU A 264 -4.85 -25.60 -7.69
N ALA A 265 -5.16 -25.89 -6.42
CA ALA A 265 -5.33 -27.27 -5.95
C ALA A 265 -6.50 -27.98 -6.64
N ALA A 266 -7.65 -27.30 -6.75
CA ALA A 266 -8.81 -27.84 -7.45
C ALA A 266 -8.53 -28.07 -8.96
N GLU A 267 -7.82 -27.16 -9.62
CA GLU A 267 -7.39 -27.33 -11.02
C GLU A 267 -6.44 -28.53 -11.20
N ARG A 268 -5.68 -28.89 -10.18
CA ARG A 268 -4.80 -30.09 -10.15
C ARG A 268 -5.52 -31.36 -9.70
N GLY A 269 -6.84 -31.34 -9.55
CA GLY A 269 -7.67 -32.49 -9.24
C GLY A 269 -7.85 -32.80 -7.75
N VAL A 270 -7.44 -31.89 -6.85
CA VAL A 270 -7.76 -32.04 -5.42
C VAL A 270 -9.27 -31.81 -5.24
N PRO A 271 -10.00 -32.71 -4.53
CA PRO A 271 -11.47 -32.63 -4.41
C PRO A 271 -11.89 -31.51 -3.43
N VAL A 272 -11.67 -30.25 -3.80
CA VAL A 272 -12.11 -29.08 -3.04
C VAL A 272 -13.58 -28.85 -3.33
N GLN A 273 -14.45 -28.96 -2.33
CA GLN A 273 -15.90 -28.75 -2.49
C GLN A 273 -16.25 -27.26 -2.67
N THR A 274 -15.65 -26.41 -1.86
CA THR A 274 -15.85 -24.95 -1.90
C THR A 274 -14.49 -24.27 -1.77
N ILE A 275 -14.20 -23.32 -2.66
CA ILE A 275 -12.96 -22.56 -2.60
C ILE A 275 -13.07 -21.53 -1.47
N PRO A 276 -12.20 -21.60 -0.43
CA PRO A 276 -12.25 -20.69 0.69
C PRO A 276 -11.73 -19.29 0.30
N VAL A 277 -12.29 -18.26 0.90
CA VAL A 277 -11.81 -16.88 0.73
C VAL A 277 -11.21 -16.31 2.01
N ARG A 278 -11.46 -16.96 3.16
CA ARG A 278 -10.93 -16.59 4.47
C ARG A 278 -10.00 -17.66 5.03
N LEU A 279 -9.06 -17.25 5.87
CA LEU A 279 -8.10 -18.19 6.46
C LEU A 279 -8.79 -19.29 7.29
N LYS A 280 -9.82 -18.95 8.06
CA LYS A 280 -10.59 -19.90 8.86
C LYS A 280 -11.28 -20.96 7.97
N GLU A 281 -11.93 -20.54 6.89
CA GLU A 281 -12.57 -21.42 5.91
C GLU A 281 -11.53 -22.36 5.26
N ALA A 282 -10.32 -21.84 4.99
CA ALA A 282 -9.23 -22.64 4.44
C ALA A 282 -8.74 -23.72 5.42
N GLN A 283 -8.63 -23.41 6.71
CA GLN A 283 -8.29 -24.39 7.76
C GLN A 283 -9.34 -25.50 7.85
N GLU A 284 -10.62 -25.16 7.90
CA GLU A 284 -11.74 -26.11 7.91
C GLU A 284 -11.74 -27.02 6.66
N THR A 285 -11.45 -26.44 5.49
CA THR A 285 -11.34 -27.19 4.24
C THR A 285 -10.15 -28.14 4.25
N LEU A 286 -8.97 -27.71 4.76
CA LEU A 286 -7.79 -28.56 4.90
C LEU A 286 -8.06 -29.73 5.85
N ASP A 287 -8.67 -29.50 7.02
CA ASP A 287 -9.01 -30.55 7.97
C ASP A 287 -9.92 -31.60 7.33
N THR A 288 -10.88 -31.16 6.53
CA THR A 288 -11.77 -32.05 5.77
C THR A 288 -11.00 -32.89 4.75
N LEU A 289 -10.08 -32.28 3.99
CA LEU A 289 -9.25 -32.98 3.00
C LEU A 289 -8.30 -33.99 3.65
N VAL A 290 -7.69 -33.63 4.79
CA VAL A 290 -6.83 -34.54 5.57
C VAL A 290 -7.62 -35.73 6.12
N CYS A 291 -8.82 -35.51 6.63
CA CYS A 291 -9.71 -36.60 7.07
C CYS A 291 -10.09 -37.56 5.92
N LEU A 292 -10.27 -37.03 4.70
CA LEU A 292 -10.54 -37.84 3.51
C LEU A 292 -9.30 -38.64 3.08
N SER A 293 -8.10 -38.04 3.15
CA SER A 293 -6.85 -38.72 2.78
C SER A 293 -6.44 -39.82 3.76
N ASN A 294 -6.75 -39.71 5.05
CA ASN A 294 -6.48 -40.69 6.04
C ASN A 294 -7.33 -41.98 5.94
N ARG A 295 -8.28 -42.03 5.00
CA ARG A 295 -9.05 -43.25 4.64
C ARG A 295 -8.34 -44.13 3.59
N SER A 296 -7.26 -43.68 2.98
CA SER A 296 -6.38 -44.46 2.12
C SER A 296 -5.14 -44.93 2.92
N PRO A 297 -4.65 -46.21 2.75
CA PRO A 297 -3.51 -46.70 3.51
C PRO A 297 -2.28 -45.81 3.20
N LYS A 298 -1.65 -45.31 4.26
CA LYS A 298 -0.40 -44.56 4.18
C LYS A 298 0.68 -45.37 3.48
N PRO A 299 1.43 -44.82 2.52
CA PRO A 299 2.78 -45.28 2.31
C PRO A 299 3.59 -44.88 3.55
N ASP A 300 4.35 -45.78 4.10
CA ASP A 300 5.28 -45.58 5.24
C ASP A 300 6.27 -44.47 4.89
N CYS A 301 5.95 -43.23 5.27
CA CYS A 301 6.93 -42.18 5.41
C CYS A 301 7.44 -42.24 6.85
N GLN A 302 8.58 -42.86 7.03
CA GLN A 302 9.36 -42.70 8.27
C GLN A 302 9.64 -41.20 8.45
N PRO A 303 9.45 -40.62 9.63
CA PRO A 303 9.87 -39.25 9.91
C PRO A 303 11.40 -39.22 9.85
N GLY A 304 11.92 -38.89 8.70
CA GLY A 304 13.29 -38.42 8.58
C GLY A 304 13.37 -37.09 9.30
N ASP A 305 14.17 -37.10 10.36
CA ASP A 305 14.61 -35.91 11.09
C ASP A 305 15.30 -34.95 10.10
N GLN A 306 14.53 -34.09 9.50
CA GLN A 306 15.00 -32.98 8.69
C GLN A 306 14.38 -31.70 9.25
N SER A 307 14.99 -31.24 10.36
CA SER A 307 15.11 -29.82 10.58
C SER A 307 15.50 -29.22 9.21
N PRO A 308 14.87 -28.14 8.75
CA PRO A 308 15.40 -27.39 7.62
C PRO A 308 16.70 -26.72 8.08
N HIS A 309 17.77 -27.49 8.12
CA HIS A 309 19.10 -26.91 8.05
C HIS A 309 19.08 -26.10 6.75
N ALA A 310 19.16 -24.79 6.91
CA ALA A 310 19.65 -23.94 5.84
C ALA A 310 20.78 -24.72 5.18
N ARG A 311 20.62 -25.14 3.94
CA ARG A 311 21.73 -25.56 3.12
C ARG A 311 22.60 -24.32 3.02
N GLY A 312 23.63 -24.27 3.84
CA GLY A 312 24.74 -23.40 3.60
C GLY A 312 25.16 -23.71 2.18
N VAL A 313 24.85 -22.82 1.26
CA VAL A 313 25.57 -22.73 0.01
C VAL A 313 26.99 -22.47 0.48
N ASP A 314 27.88 -23.41 0.27
CA ASP A 314 29.32 -23.16 0.36
C ASP A 314 29.64 -22.12 -0.73
N ALA A 315 29.30 -20.87 -0.45
CA ALA A 315 29.60 -19.73 -1.27
C ALA A 315 31.10 -19.46 -1.13
N GLN A 316 31.89 -20.10 -1.99
CA GLN A 316 33.32 -19.79 -2.17
C GLN A 316 33.52 -18.48 -2.94
N GLY A 317 32.54 -17.59 -2.96
CA GLY A 317 32.63 -16.26 -3.57
C GLY A 317 33.19 -15.22 -2.58
N ALA A 318 33.90 -14.23 -3.08
CA ALA A 318 34.34 -13.10 -2.28
C ALA A 318 33.11 -12.36 -1.70
N SER A 319 33.17 -12.00 -0.41
CA SER A 319 32.10 -11.23 0.23
C SER A 319 31.96 -9.87 -0.44
N THR A 320 30.73 -9.54 -0.86
CA THR A 320 30.40 -8.31 -1.56
C THR A 320 29.97 -7.21 -0.59
N LEU A 321 29.11 -7.57 0.38
CA LEU A 321 28.67 -6.68 1.45
C LEU A 321 28.76 -7.42 2.79
N SER A 322 29.39 -6.80 3.78
CA SER A 322 29.54 -7.39 5.11
C SER A 322 29.24 -6.39 6.20
N THR A 323 28.68 -6.90 7.29
CA THR A 323 28.56 -6.14 8.55
C THR A 323 29.11 -6.98 9.70
N TYR A 324 29.79 -6.31 10.63
CA TYR A 324 30.38 -6.96 11.81
C TYR A 324 29.95 -6.20 13.06
N ASP A 325 29.12 -6.84 13.87
CA ASP A 325 28.58 -6.28 15.12
C ASP A 325 28.05 -4.86 14.92
N LEU A 326 27.28 -4.65 13.86
CA LEU A 326 26.79 -3.34 13.45
C LEU A 326 25.72 -2.82 14.40
N HIS A 327 25.99 -1.68 15.04
CA HIS A 327 25.02 -0.92 15.81
C HIS A 327 24.79 0.44 15.19
N HIS A 328 23.55 0.91 15.26
CA HIS A 328 23.21 2.27 14.88
C HIS A 328 22.20 2.87 15.85
N ARG A 329 22.56 4.03 16.41
CA ARG A 329 21.68 4.84 17.23
C ARG A 329 21.55 6.23 16.61
N TYR A 330 20.29 6.64 16.39
CA TYR A 330 19.97 7.96 15.88
C TYR A 330 20.19 9.05 16.96
N ALA A 331 20.22 10.33 16.53
CA ALA A 331 20.45 11.47 17.43
C ALA A 331 19.35 11.66 18.49
N ASP A 332 18.14 11.19 18.22
CA ASP A 332 17.00 11.16 19.14
C ASP A 332 17.10 10.07 20.22
N GLY A 333 18.16 9.25 20.17
CA GLY A 333 18.39 8.14 21.09
C GLY A 333 17.82 6.80 20.63
N THR A 334 17.09 6.75 19.52
CA THR A 334 16.50 5.51 18.98
C THR A 334 17.60 4.57 18.51
N GLU A 335 17.65 3.37 19.07
CA GLU A 335 18.57 2.31 18.68
C GLU A 335 17.94 1.43 17.60
N ALA A 336 18.32 1.67 16.35
CA ALA A 336 17.72 1.02 15.18
C ALA A 336 18.38 -0.31 14.81
N LEU A 337 19.68 -0.48 15.07
CA LEU A 337 20.43 -1.72 14.83
C LEU A 337 21.20 -2.12 16.08
N ARG A 338 21.21 -3.43 16.38
CA ARG A 338 21.75 -4.00 17.63
C ARG A 338 22.60 -5.21 17.33
N GLY A 339 23.86 -4.98 16.94
CA GLY A 339 24.84 -6.07 16.76
C GLY A 339 24.53 -6.96 15.53
N ILE A 340 24.25 -6.35 14.37
CA ILE A 340 23.97 -7.07 13.13
C ILE A 340 25.28 -7.52 12.48
N SER A 341 25.43 -8.85 12.31
CA SER A 341 26.52 -9.43 11.53
C SER A 341 25.90 -10.20 10.35
N LEU A 342 26.31 -9.86 9.14
CA LEU A 342 25.76 -10.41 7.90
C LEU A 342 26.85 -10.36 6.81
N ASP A 343 26.96 -11.44 6.03
CA ASP A 343 27.77 -11.51 4.83
C ASP A 343 26.90 -11.84 3.63
N ILE A 344 27.06 -11.07 2.55
CA ILE A 344 26.37 -11.25 1.29
C ILE A 344 27.45 -11.44 0.20
N HIS A 345 27.32 -12.51 -0.55
CA HIS A 345 28.28 -12.90 -1.59
C HIS A 345 27.84 -12.52 -2.99
N GLU A 346 28.76 -12.53 -3.92
CA GLU A 346 28.48 -12.27 -5.32
C GLU A 346 27.45 -13.26 -5.89
N GLY A 347 26.47 -12.74 -6.63
CA GLY A 347 25.41 -13.54 -7.25
C GLY A 347 24.28 -13.95 -6.31
N GLU A 348 24.32 -13.59 -5.04
CA GLU A 348 23.22 -13.87 -4.12
C GLU A 348 22.04 -12.92 -4.30
N TYR A 349 20.84 -13.48 -4.20
CA TYR A 349 19.59 -12.73 -4.06
C TYR A 349 19.13 -12.80 -2.59
N VAL A 350 19.23 -11.67 -1.89
CA VAL A 350 18.93 -11.59 -0.45
C VAL A 350 17.64 -10.79 -0.21
N LEU A 351 16.70 -11.36 0.52
CA LEU A 351 15.46 -10.70 0.93
C LEU A 351 15.52 -10.32 2.41
N LEU A 352 15.47 -9.01 2.70
CA LEU A 352 15.35 -8.48 4.05
C LEU A 352 13.87 -8.40 4.46
N VAL A 353 13.46 -9.23 5.40
CA VAL A 353 12.08 -9.29 5.89
C VAL A 353 12.00 -8.80 7.34
N GLY A 354 10.96 -8.05 7.66
CA GLY A 354 10.72 -7.56 9.02
C GLY A 354 9.61 -6.51 9.05
N GLN A 355 9.10 -6.23 10.25
CA GLN A 355 8.07 -5.22 10.50
C GLN A 355 8.57 -3.80 10.16
N ASN A 356 7.64 -2.84 10.04
CA ASN A 356 8.00 -1.43 9.95
C ASN A 356 8.74 -1.01 11.23
N GLY A 357 9.84 -0.25 11.06
CA GLY A 357 10.71 0.11 12.19
C GLY A 357 11.72 -0.96 12.63
N ALA A 358 11.78 -2.13 12.00
CA ALA A 358 12.76 -3.18 12.32
C ALA A 358 14.21 -2.86 11.93
N GLY A 359 14.47 -1.69 11.34
CA GLY A 359 15.82 -1.28 10.95
C GLY A 359 16.25 -1.65 9.53
N LYS A 360 15.36 -2.18 8.66
CA LYS A 360 15.68 -2.58 7.29
C LYS A 360 16.32 -1.45 6.48
N THR A 361 15.64 -0.32 6.36
CA THR A 361 16.14 0.88 5.67
C THR A 361 17.42 1.42 6.31
N THR A 362 17.55 1.35 7.65
CA THR A 362 18.77 1.75 8.36
C THR A 362 19.95 0.87 7.95
N LEU A 363 19.79 -0.46 7.91
CA LEU A 363 20.81 -1.38 7.45
C LEU A 363 21.24 -1.10 6.00
N ILE A 364 20.26 -0.94 5.09
CA ILE A 364 20.50 -0.60 3.68
C ILE A 364 21.32 0.70 3.55
N LYS A 365 20.97 1.73 4.31
CA LYS A 365 21.70 3.02 4.29
C LYS A 365 23.16 2.93 4.73
N HIS A 366 23.55 1.91 5.50
CA HIS A 366 24.96 1.67 5.83
C HIS A 366 25.72 1.09 4.64
N PHE A 367 25.13 0.17 3.87
CA PHE A 367 25.74 -0.35 2.64
C PHE A 367 25.91 0.72 1.56
N THR A 368 25.03 1.70 1.52
CA THR A 368 25.14 2.85 0.59
C THR A 368 25.98 4.01 1.14
N ARG A 369 26.53 3.87 2.34
CA ARG A 369 27.26 4.93 3.09
C ARG A 369 26.44 6.22 3.32
N LEU A 370 25.12 6.14 3.26
CA LEU A 370 24.26 7.26 3.67
C LEU A 370 24.21 7.40 5.20
N LEU A 371 24.51 6.32 5.92
CA LEU A 371 24.72 6.30 7.37
C LEU A 371 26.08 5.67 7.69
N LEU A 372 26.67 6.10 8.80
CA LEU A 372 27.86 5.47 9.38
C LEU A 372 27.47 4.72 10.66
N PRO A 373 28.13 3.58 10.97
CA PRO A 373 27.87 2.83 12.19
C PRO A 373 28.21 3.64 13.43
N THR A 374 27.42 3.47 14.51
CA THR A 374 27.78 4.01 15.84
C THR A 374 28.75 3.09 16.56
N MET A 375 28.65 1.77 16.31
CA MET A 375 29.61 0.73 16.73
C MET A 375 29.64 -0.36 15.67
N GLY A 376 30.72 -1.15 15.66
CA GLY A 376 30.95 -2.18 14.65
C GLY A 376 31.49 -1.60 13.34
N ARG A 377 31.47 -2.37 12.26
CA ARG A 377 31.93 -1.93 10.94
C ARG A 377 31.10 -2.50 9.81
N VAL A 378 31.16 -1.82 8.67
CA VAL A 378 30.50 -2.21 7.43
C VAL A 378 31.53 -2.20 6.30
N GLU A 379 31.60 -3.27 5.55
CA GLU A 379 32.48 -3.43 4.41
C GLU A 379 31.69 -3.58 3.11
N VAL A 380 32.16 -2.92 2.07
CA VAL A 380 31.63 -3.00 0.70
C VAL A 380 32.79 -3.38 -0.21
N PHE A 381 32.68 -4.57 -0.83
CA PHE A 381 33.74 -5.20 -1.62
C PHE A 381 35.09 -5.24 -0.87
N GLY A 382 35.05 -5.67 0.40
CA GLY A 382 36.23 -5.80 1.27
C GLY A 382 36.85 -4.48 1.74
N SER A 383 36.22 -3.35 1.46
CA SER A 383 36.67 -2.03 1.93
C SER A 383 35.70 -1.48 2.96
N GLU A 384 36.24 -1.02 4.10
CA GLU A 384 35.42 -0.42 5.16
C GLU A 384 34.77 0.89 4.66
N THR A 385 33.44 1.02 4.84
CA THR A 385 32.66 2.17 4.34
C THR A 385 33.08 3.49 4.98
N GLY A 386 33.65 3.47 6.20
CA GLY A 386 34.18 4.65 6.89
C GLY A 386 35.28 5.37 6.10
N GLY A 387 36.12 4.61 5.38
CA GLY A 387 37.21 5.13 4.56
C GLY A 387 36.86 5.53 3.12
N LEU A 388 35.64 5.18 2.65
CA LEU A 388 35.18 5.46 1.29
C LEU A 388 34.37 6.76 1.22
N SER A 389 34.32 7.42 0.08
CA SER A 389 33.34 8.48 -0.21
C SER A 389 32.02 7.88 -0.70
N ILE A 390 30.92 8.61 -0.54
CA ILE A 390 29.60 8.19 -1.05
C ILE A 390 29.68 7.92 -2.57
N SER A 391 30.41 8.78 -3.31
CA SER A 391 30.56 8.61 -4.77
C SER A 391 31.36 7.35 -5.15
N GLN A 392 32.29 6.90 -4.32
CA GLN A 392 33.01 5.64 -4.58
C GLN A 392 32.10 4.43 -4.39
N VAL A 393 31.27 4.44 -3.34
CA VAL A 393 30.28 3.37 -3.09
C VAL A 393 29.20 3.37 -4.19
N ALA A 394 28.64 4.54 -4.52
CA ALA A 394 27.58 4.69 -5.52
C ALA A 394 28.00 4.29 -6.96
N ARG A 395 29.31 4.13 -7.23
CA ARG A 395 29.75 3.58 -8.52
C ARG A 395 29.46 2.09 -8.69
N ARG A 396 29.37 1.37 -7.58
CA ARG A 396 29.26 -0.09 -7.55
C ARG A 396 27.95 -0.56 -6.93
N VAL A 397 27.35 0.24 -6.05
CA VAL A 397 26.11 -0.07 -5.35
C VAL A 397 25.01 0.85 -5.83
N GLY A 398 24.05 0.30 -6.57
CA GLY A 398 22.82 0.98 -6.97
C GLY A 398 21.79 0.93 -5.87
N TYR A 399 21.11 2.04 -5.61
CA TYR A 399 20.09 2.15 -4.57
C TYR A 399 18.80 2.77 -5.11
N VAL A 400 17.71 2.03 -4.97
CA VAL A 400 16.35 2.51 -5.23
C VAL A 400 15.63 2.62 -3.89
N GLY A 401 15.29 3.84 -3.51
CA GLY A 401 14.64 4.14 -2.24
C GLY A 401 13.12 3.96 -2.30
N GLN A 402 12.50 3.91 -1.13
CA GLN A 402 11.06 3.68 -0.94
C GLN A 402 10.17 4.73 -1.64
N ASN A 403 10.58 6.01 -1.62
CA ASN A 403 9.86 7.08 -2.30
C ASN A 403 10.64 7.56 -3.51
N PRO A 404 10.17 7.27 -4.75
CA PRO A 404 10.84 7.70 -5.98
C PRO A 404 10.92 9.23 -6.10
N ASP A 405 9.98 9.98 -5.54
CA ASP A 405 9.93 11.43 -5.66
C ASP A 405 11.15 12.12 -5.02
N HIS A 406 11.78 11.48 -4.04
CA HIS A 406 13.00 11.99 -3.39
C HIS A 406 14.26 11.79 -4.24
N GLN A 407 14.19 11.01 -5.31
CA GLN A 407 15.30 10.69 -6.19
C GLN A 407 15.17 11.32 -7.58
N LEU A 408 14.01 11.96 -7.88
CA LEU A 408 13.72 12.60 -9.17
C LEU A 408 13.89 14.12 -9.06
N PHE A 409 14.77 14.70 -9.89
CA PHE A 409 15.07 16.13 -9.84
C PHE A 409 15.33 16.78 -11.21
N ARG A 410 15.33 15.98 -12.29
CA ARG A 410 15.51 16.48 -13.65
C ARG A 410 14.17 16.83 -14.31
N THR A 411 14.24 17.56 -15.41
CA THR A 411 13.06 18.06 -16.14
C THR A 411 12.47 17.08 -17.12
N THR A 412 13.23 16.07 -17.56
CA THR A 412 12.77 15.01 -18.48
C THR A 412 13.23 13.65 -17.98
N VAL A 413 12.49 12.59 -18.35
CA VAL A 413 12.85 11.20 -18.05
C VAL A 413 14.23 10.87 -18.63
N GLU A 414 14.49 11.26 -19.86
CA GLU A 414 15.81 11.09 -20.50
C GLU A 414 16.93 11.72 -19.67
N SER A 415 16.79 12.99 -19.31
CA SER A 415 17.82 13.70 -18.55
C SER A 415 18.01 13.15 -17.13
N GLU A 416 16.96 12.55 -16.53
CA GLU A 416 17.06 11.87 -15.25
C GLU A 416 17.95 10.62 -15.34
N ILE A 417 17.74 9.79 -16.37
CA ILE A 417 18.53 8.58 -16.61
C ILE A 417 19.97 8.92 -16.99
N ALA A 418 20.17 9.93 -17.86
CA ALA A 418 21.49 10.38 -18.32
C ALA A 418 22.37 10.95 -17.21
N TYR A 419 21.75 11.58 -16.19
CA TYR A 419 22.47 12.38 -15.19
C TYR A 419 23.64 11.66 -14.50
N ALA A 420 23.41 10.45 -14.02
CA ALA A 420 24.44 9.70 -13.31
C ALA A 420 25.58 9.23 -14.25
N LEU A 421 25.25 8.93 -15.51
CA LEU A 421 26.19 8.57 -16.55
C LEU A 421 27.08 9.76 -16.93
N GLU A 422 26.49 10.95 -17.08
CA GLU A 422 27.23 12.21 -17.34
C GLU A 422 28.24 12.51 -16.23
N GLN A 423 27.85 12.29 -14.94
CA GLN A 423 28.76 12.49 -13.80
C GLN A 423 29.93 11.52 -13.80
N ARG A 424 29.81 10.36 -14.47
CA ARG A 424 30.92 9.43 -14.72
C ARG A 424 31.84 9.86 -15.84
N LYS A 425 31.51 10.93 -16.59
CA LYS A 425 32.24 11.45 -17.74
C LYS A 425 32.41 10.41 -18.84
N LEU A 426 31.39 9.60 -19.10
CA LEU A 426 31.32 8.69 -20.20
C LEU A 426 31.24 9.46 -21.53
N PRO A 427 31.72 8.87 -22.65
CA PRO A 427 31.51 9.42 -24.00
C PRO A 427 30.00 9.63 -24.26
N GLN A 428 29.65 10.68 -24.98
CA GLN A 428 28.24 11.04 -25.23
C GLN A 428 27.46 9.90 -25.92
N ASP A 429 28.11 9.24 -26.91
CA ASP A 429 27.49 8.13 -27.63
C ASP A 429 27.15 6.95 -26.69
N ASP A 430 28.02 6.67 -25.69
CA ASP A 430 27.78 5.62 -24.70
C ASP A 430 26.64 6.00 -23.77
N VAL A 431 26.53 7.29 -23.39
CA VAL A 431 25.42 7.79 -22.54
C VAL A 431 24.11 7.62 -23.30
N GLU A 432 24.04 8.06 -24.57
CA GLU A 432 22.82 7.94 -25.39
C GLU A 432 22.40 6.48 -25.57
N ALA A 433 23.34 5.59 -25.88
CA ALA A 433 23.05 4.16 -26.03
C ALA A 433 22.48 3.53 -24.77
N ARG A 434 23.06 3.80 -23.59
CA ARG A 434 22.58 3.27 -22.29
C ARG A 434 21.24 3.84 -21.87
N VAL A 435 20.99 5.12 -22.17
CA VAL A 435 19.69 5.76 -21.91
C VAL A 435 18.60 5.11 -22.77
N ASP A 436 18.87 4.91 -24.07
CA ASP A 436 17.93 4.27 -24.98
C ASP A 436 17.60 2.84 -24.56
N GLU A 437 18.61 2.05 -24.18
CA GLU A 437 18.45 0.68 -23.68
C GLU A 437 17.58 0.67 -22.40
N SER A 438 17.90 1.52 -21.43
CA SER A 438 17.13 1.61 -20.17
C SER A 438 15.68 2.05 -20.39
N LEU A 439 15.43 2.97 -21.33
CA LEU A 439 14.08 3.39 -21.69
C LEU A 439 13.26 2.24 -22.29
N ILE A 440 13.90 1.42 -23.13
CA ILE A 440 13.26 0.24 -23.76
C ILE A 440 12.96 -0.82 -22.69
N GLU A 441 13.94 -1.18 -21.88
CA GLU A 441 13.79 -2.21 -20.84
C GLU A 441 12.69 -1.88 -19.82
N MET A 442 12.60 -0.60 -19.42
CA MET A 442 11.59 -0.15 -18.45
C MET A 442 10.26 0.26 -19.09
N GLY A 443 10.14 0.18 -20.43
CA GLY A 443 8.91 0.54 -21.15
C GLY A 443 8.57 2.03 -21.05
N LEU A 444 9.59 2.90 -21.00
CA LEU A 444 9.46 4.37 -20.81
C LEU A 444 9.66 5.18 -22.09
N THR A 445 9.88 4.53 -23.23
CA THR A 445 10.19 5.19 -24.52
C THR A 445 9.14 6.25 -24.91
N SER A 446 7.85 5.97 -24.64
CA SER A 446 6.75 6.89 -25.00
C SER A 446 6.67 8.16 -24.12
N VAL A 447 7.37 8.17 -22.99
CA VAL A 447 7.40 9.26 -22.01
C VAL A 447 8.78 9.89 -21.83
N ARG A 448 9.69 9.66 -22.78
CA ARG A 448 11.09 10.12 -22.80
C ARG A 448 11.23 11.60 -22.44
N ASP A 449 10.43 12.46 -23.07
CA ASP A 449 10.46 13.92 -22.91
C ASP A 449 9.54 14.43 -21.80
N ALA A 450 8.81 13.56 -21.12
CA ALA A 450 7.88 13.97 -20.07
C ALA A 450 8.65 14.35 -18.79
N HIS A 451 8.05 15.29 -18.02
CA HIS A 451 8.58 15.61 -16.70
C HIS A 451 8.34 14.41 -15.74
N PRO A 452 9.36 13.86 -15.07
CA PRO A 452 9.20 12.66 -14.23
C PRO A 452 8.07 12.77 -13.20
N LEU A 453 7.95 13.90 -12.51
CA LEU A 453 6.90 14.12 -11.51
C LEU A 453 5.48 14.26 -12.09
N SER A 454 5.32 14.41 -13.40
CA SER A 454 4.00 14.39 -14.05
C SER A 454 3.47 12.98 -14.31
N LEU A 455 4.34 11.96 -14.15
CA LEU A 455 4.00 10.56 -14.38
C LEU A 455 3.27 9.95 -13.17
N PRO A 456 2.49 8.88 -13.36
CA PRO A 456 1.97 8.06 -12.28
C PRO A 456 3.09 7.51 -11.39
N LYS A 457 2.82 7.27 -10.10
CA LYS A 457 3.83 6.83 -9.11
C LYS A 457 4.60 5.58 -9.57
N GLY A 458 3.92 4.59 -10.17
CA GLY A 458 4.56 3.38 -10.70
C GLY A 458 5.56 3.68 -11.83
N ASP A 459 5.26 4.64 -12.69
CA ASP A 459 6.17 5.07 -13.77
C ASP A 459 7.36 5.85 -13.21
N ARG A 460 7.14 6.69 -12.17
CA ARG A 460 8.24 7.37 -11.46
C ARG A 460 9.23 6.36 -10.86
N ALA A 461 8.72 5.29 -10.23
CA ALA A 461 9.58 4.22 -9.72
C ALA A 461 10.36 3.53 -10.84
N ARG A 462 9.74 3.32 -12.02
CA ARG A 462 10.46 2.78 -13.20
C ARG A 462 11.54 3.73 -13.72
N VAL A 463 11.31 5.04 -13.67
CA VAL A 463 12.33 6.05 -14.06
C VAL A 463 13.54 5.97 -13.13
N VAL A 464 13.33 5.92 -11.80
CA VAL A 464 14.41 5.75 -10.82
C VAL A 464 15.16 4.44 -11.06
N MET A 465 14.44 3.34 -11.29
CA MET A 465 15.04 2.05 -11.59
C MET A 465 15.90 2.11 -12.87
N ALA A 466 15.38 2.72 -13.95
CA ALA A 466 16.11 2.92 -15.21
C ALA A 466 17.42 3.70 -14.97
N ALA A 467 17.35 4.80 -14.21
CA ALA A 467 18.53 5.62 -13.91
C ALA A 467 19.59 4.85 -13.11
N VAL A 468 19.17 3.98 -12.18
CA VAL A 468 20.10 3.15 -11.39
C VAL A 468 20.69 2.02 -12.24
N LEU A 469 19.87 1.33 -13.06
CA LEU A 469 20.32 0.22 -13.90
C LEU A 469 21.23 0.67 -15.04
N ALA A 470 20.99 1.85 -15.62
CA ALA A 470 21.87 2.44 -16.64
C ALA A 470 23.32 2.57 -16.18
N MET A 471 23.54 2.67 -14.87
CA MET A 471 24.86 2.73 -14.27
C MET A 471 25.56 1.36 -14.18
N GLU A 472 24.90 0.25 -14.48
CA GLU A 472 25.43 -1.12 -14.36
C GLU A 472 26.10 -1.36 -12.99
N PRO A 473 25.35 -1.28 -11.89
CA PRO A 473 25.93 -1.49 -10.57
C PRO A 473 26.27 -2.97 -10.33
N ASP A 474 27.35 -3.25 -9.57
CA ASP A 474 27.69 -4.60 -9.14
C ASP A 474 26.69 -5.17 -8.12
N VAL A 475 26.06 -4.29 -7.34
CA VAL A 475 25.02 -4.62 -6.34
C VAL A 475 23.84 -3.70 -6.54
N LEU A 476 22.63 -4.27 -6.58
CA LEU A 476 21.39 -3.53 -6.62
C LEU A 476 20.64 -3.69 -5.27
N ILE A 477 20.37 -2.58 -4.61
CA ILE A 477 19.62 -2.53 -3.37
C ILE A 477 18.28 -1.85 -3.61
N LEU A 478 17.18 -2.55 -3.28
CA LEU A 478 15.82 -2.08 -3.45
C LEU A 478 15.15 -1.96 -2.07
N ASP A 479 14.70 -0.76 -1.71
CA ASP A 479 14.02 -0.50 -0.43
C ASP A 479 12.52 -0.31 -0.70
N GLU A 480 11.73 -1.37 -0.52
CA GLU A 480 10.28 -1.42 -0.76
C GLU A 480 9.90 -0.90 -2.17
N PRO A 481 10.38 -1.51 -3.26
CA PRO A 481 10.28 -0.98 -4.62
C PRO A 481 8.86 -1.05 -5.25
N THR A 482 7.83 -1.48 -4.51
CA THR A 482 6.44 -1.72 -5.00
C THR A 482 5.42 -0.83 -4.31
#